data_29e5b4eaa945d54bc5ce7da9f898d177
#
_entry.id   29e5b4eaa945d54bc5ce7da9f898d177
#
_cell.length_a   1.000
_cell.length_b   1.000
_cell.length_c   1.000
_cell.angle_alpha   90.00
_cell.angle_beta   90.00
_cell.angle_gamma   90.00
#
_symmetry.space_group_name_H-M   'P 1'
#
loop_
_entity.id
_entity.type
_entity.pdbx_description
1 polymer ?
#
loop_
_entity_poly.entity_id
_entity_poly.type
_entity_poly.pdbx_seq_one_letter_code
_entity_poly.pdbx_strand_id
1 'polypeptide(L)'
;VKTFKTGLVVGKFSPLHHGHELLIRRALEQCDETVIISYSLPELPGCEPWKREQWLRARFPRARLLVLDGARHALPHNDADALVHREFVGQLCLEMLGTTVDAVFTSEDYGDGFAAELTRYFARRAYAAAGADADARAEVRHICVDQARLAVPVSGTLVRSDPHAHRAFLSPEVYASFVQTLCFLGGESSGKTTMAETTAARLETVWAAEYGRELWVEQGGRLGYADMVRIGVAQQEREDRLRRQACRYLCCDTSALTTLSYSREMFGEADPALERMAERRYDHVFLCAPDFAFVQDGTRREPEFRQRQHNWYLAELARREIPYVLLEGPQLRRIDTVLQRLGR
;
A
#
# COMPACT_ATOMS: atom_id res chain seq x y z
N VAL A 1 16.68 21.18 23.05
CA VAL A 1 16.16 20.27 24.08
C VAL A 1 14.67 20.10 23.81
N LYS A 2 14.20 18.87 23.74
CA LYS A 2 12.78 18.58 23.52
C LYS A 2 11.99 18.85 24.82
N THR A 3 10.72 19.22 24.66
CA THR A 3 9.88 19.65 25.77
C THR A 3 9.38 18.47 26.61
N PHE A 4 9.16 17.31 25.97
CA PHE A 4 8.57 16.13 26.58
C PHE A 4 9.48 14.91 26.35
N LYS A 5 9.44 13.97 27.28
CA LYS A 5 10.14 12.70 27.12
C LYS A 5 9.37 11.79 26.16
N THR A 6 8.08 11.58 26.42
CA THR A 6 7.24 10.68 25.62
C THR A 6 5.94 11.37 25.19
N GLY A 7 5.72 11.48 23.88
CA GLY A 7 4.50 11.99 23.29
C GLY A 7 3.65 10.90 22.67
N LEU A 8 2.33 11.05 22.72
CA LEU A 8 1.35 10.11 22.20
C LEU A 8 0.50 10.74 21.12
N VAL A 9 0.34 10.02 20.02
CA VAL A 9 -0.64 10.30 18.96
C VAL A 9 -1.53 9.08 18.78
N VAL A 10 -2.85 9.25 18.88
CA VAL A 10 -3.82 8.17 18.68
C VAL A 10 -4.73 8.52 17.51
N GLY A 11 -4.97 7.57 16.63
CA GLY A 11 -5.87 7.80 15.51
C GLY A 11 -6.20 6.54 14.71
N LYS A 12 -7.27 6.63 13.92
CA LYS A 12 -7.64 5.56 12.99
C LYS A 12 -6.67 5.52 11.80
N PHE A 13 -6.12 6.67 11.38
CA PHE A 13 -5.27 6.83 10.19
C PHE A 13 -5.85 6.14 8.94
N SER A 14 -7.12 6.33 8.72
CA SER A 14 -7.90 5.64 7.69
C SER A 14 -8.48 6.61 6.67
N PRO A 15 -7.69 6.98 5.62
CA PRO A 15 -6.26 6.74 5.46
C PRO A 15 -5.40 7.75 6.23
N LEU A 16 -4.10 7.45 6.32
CA LEU A 16 -3.11 8.42 6.77
C LEU A 16 -3.06 9.58 5.77
N HIS A 17 -3.33 10.82 6.21
CA HIS A 17 -3.32 12.01 5.36
C HIS A 17 -2.45 13.12 5.95
N HIS A 18 -2.15 14.16 5.19
CA HIS A 18 -1.22 15.23 5.58
C HIS A 18 -1.61 15.92 6.90
N GLY A 19 -2.90 15.98 7.26
CA GLY A 19 -3.33 16.46 8.59
C GLY A 19 -2.83 15.58 9.73
N HIS A 20 -2.91 14.26 9.57
CA HIS A 20 -2.31 13.33 10.52
C HIS A 20 -0.77 13.41 10.53
N GLU A 21 -0.15 13.58 9.35
CA GLU A 21 1.31 13.73 9.27
C GLU A 21 1.78 15.00 9.98
N LEU A 22 1.06 16.11 9.87
CA LEU A 22 1.35 17.34 10.59
C LEU A 22 1.33 17.11 12.10
N LEU A 23 0.30 16.45 12.59
CA LEU A 23 0.13 16.10 14.01
C LEU A 23 1.31 15.25 14.53
N ILE A 24 1.66 14.19 13.80
CA ILE A 24 2.76 13.28 14.17
C ILE A 24 4.11 14.00 14.13
N ARG A 25 4.35 14.86 13.13
CA ARG A 25 5.59 15.65 13.04
C ARG A 25 5.73 16.58 14.24
N ARG A 26 4.66 17.23 14.68
CA ARG A 26 4.68 18.07 15.89
C ARG A 26 5.07 17.27 17.13
N ALA A 27 4.56 16.05 17.26
CA ALA A 27 4.97 15.18 18.37
C ALA A 27 6.46 14.81 18.29
N LEU A 28 6.96 14.43 17.10
CA LEU A 28 8.37 14.11 16.87
C LEU A 28 9.31 15.30 17.12
N GLU A 29 8.87 16.52 16.85
CA GLU A 29 9.63 17.75 17.11
C GLU A 29 9.76 18.04 18.60
N GLN A 30 8.72 17.76 19.39
CA GLN A 30 8.63 18.18 20.80
C GLN A 30 8.96 17.07 21.80
N CYS A 31 9.02 15.79 21.39
CA CYS A 31 9.20 14.65 22.27
C CYS A 31 10.48 13.86 21.92
N ASP A 32 11.17 13.34 22.94
CA ASP A 32 12.32 12.44 22.74
C ASP A 32 11.86 11.12 22.11
N GLU A 33 10.78 10.55 22.60
CA GLU A 33 10.08 9.40 22.04
C GLU A 33 8.68 9.78 21.61
N THR A 34 8.24 9.32 20.43
CA THR A 34 6.87 9.48 19.97
C THR A 34 6.24 8.12 19.75
N VAL A 35 5.12 7.91 20.42
CA VAL A 35 4.30 6.70 20.32
C VAL A 35 3.09 7.00 19.45
N ILE A 36 2.82 6.13 18.47
CA ILE A 36 1.64 6.21 17.61
C ILE A 36 0.81 4.95 17.84
N ILE A 37 -0.44 5.12 18.26
CA ILE A 37 -1.40 4.02 18.40
C ILE A 37 -2.48 4.16 17.34
N SER A 38 -2.74 3.06 16.62
CA SER A 38 -3.78 3.00 15.59
C SER A 38 -4.68 1.80 15.78
N TYR A 39 -5.99 2.02 15.85
CA TYR A 39 -7.02 0.98 15.84
C TYR A 39 -8.33 1.50 15.24
N SER A 40 -9.18 0.57 14.80
CA SER A 40 -10.52 0.84 14.27
C SER A 40 -11.39 -0.41 14.37
N LEU A 41 -12.64 -0.28 14.83
CA LEU A 41 -13.62 -1.37 14.84
C LEU A 41 -15.03 -0.78 14.59
N PRO A 42 -15.68 -1.08 13.46
CA PRO A 42 -15.16 -1.87 12.35
C PRO A 42 -13.99 -1.19 11.63
N GLU A 43 -13.22 -2.00 10.92
CA GLU A 43 -12.18 -1.48 10.02
C GLU A 43 -12.81 -0.72 8.85
N LEU A 44 -12.15 0.31 8.38
CA LEU A 44 -12.62 1.10 7.24
C LEU A 44 -12.04 0.53 5.92
N PRO A 45 -12.88 0.34 4.88
CA PRO A 45 -12.47 -0.27 3.63
C PRO A 45 -11.22 0.38 3.02
N GLY A 46 -10.28 -0.45 2.56
CA GLY A 46 -9.03 0.01 1.96
C GLY A 46 -7.98 0.53 2.96
N CYS A 47 -8.29 0.49 4.28
CA CYS A 47 -7.43 0.99 5.34
C CYS A 47 -7.15 -0.09 6.40
N GLU A 48 -6.96 -1.33 5.97
CA GLU A 48 -6.71 -2.49 6.82
C GLU A 48 -5.48 -2.26 7.73
N PRO A 49 -5.38 -2.93 8.89
CA PRO A 49 -4.31 -2.69 9.88
C PRO A 49 -2.91 -2.77 9.28
N TRP A 50 -2.65 -3.76 8.42
CA TRP A 50 -1.35 -3.94 7.78
C TRP A 50 -0.98 -2.77 6.83
N LYS A 51 -1.95 -2.15 6.14
CA LYS A 51 -1.70 -0.96 5.31
C LYS A 51 -1.38 0.25 6.18
N ARG A 52 -2.16 0.46 7.26
CA ARG A 52 -1.89 1.55 8.22
C ARG A 52 -0.49 1.44 8.82
N GLU A 53 -0.10 0.23 9.20
CA GLU A 53 1.25 -0.03 9.69
C GLU A 53 2.32 0.27 8.65
N GLN A 54 2.13 -0.18 7.41
CA GLN A 54 3.03 0.09 6.30
C GLN A 54 3.18 1.60 6.05
N TRP A 55 2.08 2.36 6.02
CA TRP A 55 2.11 3.80 5.83
C TRP A 55 2.85 4.51 6.96
N LEU A 56 2.51 4.18 8.19
CA LEU A 56 3.12 4.80 9.37
C LEU A 56 4.62 4.48 9.45
N ARG A 57 5.04 3.24 9.19
CA ARG A 57 6.46 2.86 9.16
C ARG A 57 7.22 3.59 8.05
N ALA A 58 6.64 3.69 6.85
CA ALA A 58 7.27 4.37 5.73
C ALA A 58 7.45 5.88 5.99
N ARG A 59 6.45 6.52 6.64
CA ARG A 59 6.47 7.97 6.90
C ARG A 59 7.18 8.36 8.18
N PHE A 60 7.13 7.52 9.21
CA PHE A 60 7.61 7.81 10.56
C PHE A 60 8.47 6.67 11.14
N PRO A 61 9.60 6.33 10.50
CA PRO A 61 10.40 5.17 10.90
C PRO A 61 11.03 5.28 12.30
N ARG A 62 11.06 6.50 12.87
CA ARG A 62 11.58 6.76 14.23
C ARG A 62 10.51 6.68 15.33
N ALA A 63 9.24 6.65 14.95
CA ALA A 63 8.15 6.55 15.92
C ALA A 63 7.99 5.10 16.38
N ARG A 64 7.63 4.94 17.64
CA ARG A 64 7.21 3.64 18.17
C ARG A 64 5.74 3.40 17.79
N LEU A 65 5.49 2.35 17.03
CA LEU A 65 4.16 2.08 16.45
C LEU A 65 3.48 0.93 17.17
N LEU A 66 2.19 1.10 17.46
CA LEU A 66 1.27 0.06 17.87
C LEU A 66 0.02 0.13 16.98
N VAL A 67 -0.07 -0.77 16.00
CA VAL A 67 -1.24 -0.89 15.13
C VAL A 67 -1.98 -2.17 15.49
N LEU A 68 -3.23 -2.01 15.94
CA LEU A 68 -4.04 -3.12 16.42
C LEU A 68 -5.02 -3.59 15.36
N ASP A 69 -5.23 -4.91 15.34
CA ASP A 69 -6.14 -5.62 14.46
C ASP A 69 -7.30 -6.20 15.30
N GLY A 70 -8.52 -5.84 14.95
CA GLY A 70 -9.74 -6.31 15.62
C GLY A 70 -9.96 -7.83 15.55
N ALA A 71 -9.30 -8.52 14.60
CA ALA A 71 -9.33 -9.99 14.55
C ALA A 71 -8.45 -10.63 15.64
N ARG A 72 -7.50 -9.90 16.20
CA ARG A 72 -6.52 -10.41 17.19
C ARG A 72 -6.66 -9.77 18.56
N HIS A 73 -7.30 -8.62 18.64
CA HIS A 73 -7.40 -7.83 19.87
C HIS A 73 -8.86 -7.44 20.13
N ALA A 74 -9.27 -7.45 21.40
CA ALA A 74 -10.55 -6.88 21.78
C ALA A 74 -10.46 -5.35 21.72
N LEU A 75 -11.03 -4.76 20.66
CA LEU A 75 -11.02 -3.32 20.43
C LEU A 75 -12.36 -2.68 20.82
N PRO A 76 -12.36 -1.44 21.34
CA PRO A 76 -13.59 -0.69 21.46
C PRO A 76 -14.16 -0.35 20.08
N HIS A 77 -15.49 -0.37 19.97
CA HIS A 77 -16.16 0.03 18.74
C HIS A 77 -15.95 1.53 18.46
N ASN A 78 -15.90 1.92 17.18
CA ASN A 78 -15.58 3.30 16.77
C ASN A 78 -16.53 4.38 17.32
N ASP A 79 -17.72 4.02 17.74
CA ASP A 79 -18.74 4.89 18.34
C ASP A 79 -18.92 4.66 19.86
N ALA A 80 -18.04 3.88 20.49
CA ALA A 80 -18.02 3.71 21.92
C ALA A 80 -17.78 5.06 22.64
N ASP A 81 -18.20 5.13 23.91
CA ASP A 81 -17.99 6.31 24.72
C ASP A 81 -16.50 6.73 24.78
N ALA A 82 -16.26 8.04 24.82
CA ALA A 82 -14.91 8.59 24.86
C ALA A 82 -14.08 8.07 26.06
N LEU A 83 -14.73 7.80 27.20
CA LEU A 83 -14.04 7.25 28.37
C LEU A 83 -13.49 5.85 28.08
N VAL A 84 -14.27 4.99 27.39
CA VAL A 84 -13.84 3.64 27.01
C VAL A 84 -12.58 3.70 26.16
N HIS A 85 -12.53 4.58 25.17
CA HIS A 85 -11.33 4.76 24.33
C HIS A 85 -10.13 5.27 25.13
N ARG A 86 -10.35 6.23 26.06
CA ARG A 86 -9.27 6.82 26.88
C ARG A 86 -8.66 5.80 27.82
N GLU A 87 -9.48 5.01 28.52
CA GLU A 87 -9.03 3.94 29.40
C GLU A 87 -8.32 2.82 28.62
N PHE A 88 -8.88 2.44 27.48
CA PHE A 88 -8.24 1.45 26.58
C PHE A 88 -6.84 1.91 26.15
N VAL A 89 -6.66 3.16 25.76
CA VAL A 89 -5.33 3.69 25.39
C VAL A 89 -4.39 3.71 26.59
N GLY A 90 -4.88 4.09 27.79
CA GLY A 90 -4.10 4.02 29.02
C GLY A 90 -3.61 2.59 29.32
N GLN A 91 -4.48 1.59 29.11
CA GLN A 91 -4.13 0.17 29.22
C GLN A 91 -3.06 -0.23 28.21
N LEU A 92 -3.20 0.13 26.94
CA LEU A 92 -2.21 -0.17 25.89
C LEU A 92 -0.83 0.43 26.23
N CYS A 93 -0.78 1.65 26.74
CA CYS A 93 0.47 2.28 27.17
C CYS A 93 1.18 1.45 28.24
N LEU A 94 0.48 0.98 29.24
CA LEU A 94 1.09 0.23 30.35
C LEU A 94 1.35 -1.24 30.01
N GLU A 95 0.38 -1.94 29.42
CA GLU A 95 0.44 -3.40 29.25
C GLU A 95 1.19 -3.82 27.98
N MET A 96 1.03 -3.10 26.87
CA MET A 96 1.67 -3.45 25.61
C MET A 96 2.95 -2.65 25.34
N LEU A 97 2.98 -1.39 25.75
CA LEU A 97 4.12 -0.52 25.50
C LEU A 97 5.05 -0.39 26.70
N GLY A 98 4.61 -0.71 27.92
CA GLY A 98 5.40 -0.66 29.13
C GLY A 98 5.86 0.76 29.48
N THR A 99 5.08 1.79 29.09
CA THR A 99 5.45 3.20 29.28
C THR A 99 4.25 4.06 29.68
N THR A 100 4.52 5.21 30.28
CA THR A 100 3.56 6.32 30.42
C THR A 100 3.94 7.41 29.44
N VAL A 101 3.04 8.37 29.21
CA VAL A 101 3.27 9.48 28.29
C VAL A 101 3.15 10.82 29.05
N ASP A 102 3.90 11.82 28.60
CA ASP A 102 3.94 13.16 29.20
C ASP A 102 3.05 14.14 28.41
N ALA A 103 2.81 13.85 27.15
CA ALA A 103 1.95 14.68 26.29
C ALA A 103 1.12 13.84 25.33
N VAL A 104 -0.11 14.29 25.05
CA VAL A 104 -0.96 13.77 24.00
C VAL A 104 -1.18 14.85 22.96
N PHE A 105 -1.03 14.51 21.69
CA PHE A 105 -1.20 15.42 20.56
C PHE A 105 -2.49 15.09 19.84
N THR A 106 -3.38 16.08 19.67
CA THR A 106 -4.63 15.94 18.91
C THR A 106 -4.90 17.17 18.04
N SER A 107 -5.79 17.01 17.05
CA SER A 107 -6.35 18.13 16.27
C SER A 107 -7.84 18.37 16.63
N GLU A 108 -8.29 17.87 17.76
CA GLU A 108 -9.71 17.87 18.14
C GLU A 108 -9.87 18.47 19.55
N ASP A 109 -11.07 18.95 19.85
CA ASP A 109 -11.42 19.61 21.11
C ASP A 109 -11.44 18.66 22.34
N TYR A 110 -11.58 17.36 22.11
CA TYR A 110 -11.59 16.36 23.19
C TYR A 110 -10.23 16.13 23.88
N GLY A 111 -9.17 16.75 23.39
CA GLY A 111 -7.79 16.47 23.81
C GLY A 111 -7.50 16.76 25.29
N ASP A 112 -8.07 17.83 25.86
CA ASP A 112 -7.90 18.14 27.29
C ASP A 112 -8.49 17.04 28.18
N GLY A 113 -9.70 16.58 27.84
CA GLY A 113 -10.33 15.46 28.55
C GLY A 113 -9.58 14.14 28.38
N PHE A 114 -8.90 13.96 27.24
CA PHE A 114 -8.07 12.78 26.99
C PHE A 114 -6.81 12.82 27.89
N ALA A 115 -6.10 13.93 27.91
CA ALA A 115 -4.92 14.12 28.76
C ALA A 115 -5.25 13.95 30.25
N ALA A 116 -6.34 14.55 30.70
CA ALA A 116 -6.80 14.43 32.09
C ALA A 116 -7.12 12.97 32.48
N GLU A 117 -7.75 12.20 31.57
CA GLU A 117 -8.05 10.79 31.87
C GLU A 117 -6.80 9.92 31.89
N LEU A 118 -5.83 10.11 30.98
CA LEU A 118 -4.56 9.42 31.01
C LEU A 118 -3.81 9.71 32.32
N THR A 119 -3.79 10.96 32.76
CA THR A 119 -3.21 11.35 34.07
C THR A 119 -3.83 10.56 35.20
N ARG A 120 -5.18 10.53 35.28
CA ARG A 120 -5.90 9.76 36.30
C ARG A 120 -5.64 8.26 36.19
N TYR A 121 -5.64 7.71 34.98
CA TYR A 121 -5.42 6.29 34.73
C TYR A 121 -4.02 5.85 35.22
N PHE A 122 -3.02 6.60 34.85
CA PHE A 122 -1.64 6.29 35.27
C PHE A 122 -1.43 6.44 36.77
N ALA A 123 -2.04 7.47 37.40
CA ALA A 123 -1.98 7.64 38.86
C ALA A 123 -2.66 6.48 39.60
N ARG A 124 -3.87 6.06 39.19
CA ARG A 124 -4.58 4.91 39.77
C ARG A 124 -3.75 3.62 39.70
N ARG A 125 -3.09 3.36 38.58
CA ARG A 125 -2.27 2.16 38.39
C ARG A 125 -0.96 2.23 39.17
N ALA A 126 -0.33 3.40 39.27
CA ALA A 126 0.86 3.59 40.09
C ALA A 126 0.57 3.36 41.59
N TYR A 127 -0.51 3.93 42.10
CA TYR A 127 -0.97 3.73 43.48
C TYR A 127 -1.26 2.25 43.77
N ALA A 128 -1.91 1.53 42.87
CA ALA A 128 -2.18 0.10 43.01
C ALA A 128 -0.92 -0.75 43.06
N ALA A 129 0.17 -0.33 42.40
CA ALA A 129 1.43 -1.07 42.32
C ALA A 129 2.39 -0.74 43.48
N ALA A 130 2.47 0.49 43.95
CA ALA A 130 3.47 1.00 44.89
C ALA A 130 2.93 1.52 46.23
N GLY A 131 1.59 1.53 46.43
CA GLY A 131 0.95 2.08 47.62
C GLY A 131 1.04 3.60 47.71
N ALA A 132 0.90 4.14 48.93
CA ALA A 132 0.85 5.59 49.20
C ALA A 132 2.16 6.35 48.95
N ASP A 133 3.29 5.64 48.77
CA ASP A 133 4.61 6.22 48.46
C ASP A 133 4.85 6.44 46.95
N ALA A 134 3.82 6.23 46.09
CA ALA A 134 3.94 6.52 44.68
C ALA A 134 4.07 8.04 44.47
N ASP A 135 5.25 8.47 44.01
CA ASP A 135 5.48 9.85 43.57
C ASP A 135 4.37 10.28 42.59
N ALA A 136 3.79 11.45 42.86
CA ALA A 136 2.76 12.00 41.95
C ALA A 136 3.36 12.13 40.56
N ARG A 137 2.96 11.22 39.67
CA ARG A 137 3.43 11.25 38.27
C ARG A 137 3.03 12.57 37.64
N ALA A 138 3.93 13.09 36.81
CA ALA A 138 3.69 14.32 36.05
C ALA A 138 2.38 14.27 35.28
N GLU A 139 1.67 15.39 35.28
CA GLU A 139 0.44 15.57 34.53
C GLU A 139 0.67 15.38 33.03
N VAL A 140 -0.17 14.58 32.38
CA VAL A 140 -0.17 14.44 30.92
C VAL A 140 -0.71 15.73 30.31
N ARG A 141 0.06 16.38 29.45
CA ARG A 141 -0.32 17.64 28.80
C ARG A 141 -0.97 17.41 27.45
N HIS A 142 -2.01 18.14 27.14
CA HIS A 142 -2.59 18.19 25.81
C HIS A 142 -1.90 19.25 24.94
N ILE A 143 -1.53 18.86 23.73
CA ILE A 143 -0.98 19.75 22.69
C ILE A 143 -1.95 19.72 21.51
N CYS A 144 -2.70 20.81 21.36
CA CYS A 144 -3.62 20.98 20.23
C CYS A 144 -2.87 21.44 18.99
N VAL A 145 -3.07 20.74 17.86
CA VAL A 145 -2.38 21.00 16.59
C VAL A 145 -3.41 21.22 15.49
N ASP A 146 -3.47 22.45 14.95
CA ASP A 146 -4.32 22.82 13.78
C ASP A 146 -5.79 22.42 13.93
N GLN A 147 -6.41 22.67 15.08
CA GLN A 147 -7.81 22.34 15.36
C GLN A 147 -8.77 22.90 14.30
N ALA A 148 -8.53 24.13 13.87
CA ALA A 148 -9.32 24.78 12.82
C ALA A 148 -9.02 24.27 11.40
N ARG A 149 -8.07 23.34 11.25
CA ARG A 149 -7.61 22.78 9.97
C ARG A 149 -7.23 23.85 8.93
N LEU A 150 -6.59 24.91 9.40
CA LEU A 150 -6.16 26.03 8.54
C LEU A 150 -4.86 25.69 7.79
N ALA A 151 -3.96 24.95 8.42
CA ALA A 151 -2.72 24.53 7.79
C ALA A 151 -2.95 23.37 6.79
N VAL A 152 -3.81 22.41 7.14
CA VAL A 152 -4.13 21.27 6.26
C VAL A 152 -5.63 21.00 6.28
N PRO A 153 -6.40 21.57 5.32
CA PRO A 153 -7.87 21.48 5.28
C PRO A 153 -8.37 20.12 4.79
N VAL A 154 -8.13 19.07 5.57
CA VAL A 154 -8.46 17.69 5.20
C VAL A 154 -9.08 16.90 6.35
N SER A 155 -9.90 15.91 6.00
CA SER A 155 -10.40 14.89 6.93
C SER A 155 -10.32 13.50 6.31
N GLY A 156 -10.25 12.48 7.15
CA GLY A 156 -10.29 11.09 6.66
C GLY A 156 -11.56 10.76 5.88
N THR A 157 -12.70 11.33 6.26
CA THR A 157 -13.99 11.19 5.55
C THR A 157 -13.92 11.78 4.14
N LEU A 158 -13.34 12.98 4.01
CA LEU A 158 -13.15 13.63 2.70
C LEU A 158 -12.30 12.77 1.78
N VAL A 159 -11.16 12.26 2.28
CA VAL A 159 -10.27 11.43 1.46
C VAL A 159 -10.93 10.09 1.09
N ARG A 160 -11.68 9.47 2.02
CA ARG A 160 -12.37 8.21 1.72
C ARG A 160 -13.48 8.35 0.67
N SER A 161 -14.11 9.53 0.57
CA SER A 161 -15.14 9.74 -0.45
C SER A 161 -14.60 9.63 -1.89
N ASP A 162 -13.40 10.12 -2.14
CA ASP A 162 -12.65 9.92 -3.39
C ASP A 162 -11.14 10.15 -3.16
N PRO A 163 -10.35 9.09 -2.92
CA PRO A 163 -8.92 9.23 -2.68
C PRO A 163 -8.16 9.76 -3.91
N HIS A 164 -8.72 9.62 -5.11
CA HIS A 164 -8.10 10.12 -6.34
C HIS A 164 -8.30 11.62 -6.52
N ALA A 165 -9.49 12.12 -6.24
CA ALA A 165 -9.77 13.57 -6.25
C ALA A 165 -8.98 14.30 -5.14
N HIS A 166 -8.78 13.64 -4.01
CA HIS A 166 -8.10 14.20 -2.84
C HIS A 166 -6.64 13.73 -2.67
N ARG A 167 -6.02 13.21 -3.74
CA ARG A 167 -4.64 12.69 -3.70
C ARG A 167 -3.61 13.69 -3.21
N ALA A 168 -3.84 15.00 -3.41
CA ALA A 168 -2.96 16.07 -2.95
C ALA A 168 -2.78 16.10 -1.41
N PHE A 169 -3.68 15.47 -0.66
CA PHE A 169 -3.60 15.34 0.80
C PHE A 169 -2.96 14.01 1.26
N LEU A 170 -2.50 13.18 0.33
CA LEU A 170 -1.87 11.90 0.61
C LEU A 170 -0.41 11.89 0.18
N SER A 171 0.45 11.31 1.00
CA SER A 171 1.81 11.01 0.56
C SER A 171 1.80 9.93 -0.54
N PRO A 172 2.81 9.88 -1.42
CA PRO A 172 2.88 8.89 -2.49
C PRO A 172 2.78 7.45 -1.99
N GLU A 173 3.34 7.15 -0.81
CA GLU A 173 3.29 5.83 -0.19
C GLU A 173 1.87 5.42 0.21
N VAL A 174 1.09 6.38 0.69
CA VAL A 174 -0.32 6.16 1.06
C VAL A 174 -1.18 6.08 -0.19
N TYR A 175 -1.02 7.02 -1.12
CA TYR A 175 -1.80 7.07 -2.35
C TYR A 175 -1.61 5.82 -3.22
N ALA A 176 -0.41 5.26 -3.27
CA ALA A 176 -0.12 4.02 -3.98
C ALA A 176 -1.05 2.86 -3.60
N SER A 177 -1.58 2.85 -2.38
CA SER A 177 -2.51 1.80 -1.93
C SER A 177 -3.91 1.89 -2.57
N PHE A 178 -4.23 3.01 -3.20
CA PHE A 178 -5.49 3.26 -3.92
C PHE A 178 -5.33 3.15 -5.44
N VAL A 179 -4.10 3.00 -5.93
CA VAL A 179 -3.81 2.84 -7.35
C VAL A 179 -4.15 1.41 -7.78
N GLN A 180 -4.99 1.28 -8.80
CA GLN A 180 -5.33 0.00 -9.42
C GLN A 180 -4.30 -0.40 -10.48
N THR A 181 -4.01 -1.69 -10.59
CA THR A 181 -3.04 -2.24 -11.52
C THR A 181 -3.72 -2.88 -12.72
N LEU A 182 -3.28 -2.50 -13.93
CA LEU A 182 -3.74 -3.04 -15.21
C LEU A 182 -2.59 -3.87 -15.79
N CYS A 183 -2.69 -5.19 -15.79
CA CYS A 183 -1.67 -6.10 -16.31
C CYS A 183 -2.01 -6.55 -17.72
N PHE A 184 -1.11 -6.32 -18.68
CA PHE A 184 -1.24 -6.76 -20.06
C PHE A 184 -0.39 -8.01 -20.30
N LEU A 185 -1.04 -9.14 -20.52
CA LEU A 185 -0.44 -10.43 -20.80
C LEU A 185 -0.63 -10.84 -22.27
N GLY A 186 0.08 -11.86 -22.70
CA GLY A 186 -0.04 -12.43 -24.06
C GLY A 186 1.30 -12.91 -24.60
N GLY A 187 1.28 -13.66 -25.68
CA GLY A 187 2.46 -14.16 -26.35
C GLY A 187 3.35 -13.05 -26.95
N GLU A 188 4.51 -13.45 -27.47
CA GLU A 188 5.38 -12.53 -28.22
C GLU A 188 4.63 -11.89 -29.38
N SER A 189 4.93 -10.62 -29.70
CA SER A 189 4.27 -9.89 -30.79
C SER A 189 2.73 -9.84 -30.69
N SER A 190 2.14 -9.92 -29.50
CA SER A 190 0.68 -9.76 -29.29
C SER A 190 0.25 -8.33 -28.99
N GLY A 191 1.19 -7.38 -28.90
CA GLY A 191 0.91 -5.95 -28.70
C GLY A 191 0.81 -5.52 -27.23
N LYS A 192 1.28 -6.32 -26.26
CA LYS A 192 1.26 -6.00 -24.81
C LYS A 192 1.85 -4.63 -24.51
N THR A 193 3.10 -4.40 -24.93
CA THR A 193 3.82 -3.13 -24.70
C THR A 193 3.05 -1.94 -25.26
N THR A 194 2.59 -2.05 -26.50
CA THR A 194 1.77 -1.02 -27.15
C THR A 194 0.49 -0.75 -26.37
N MET A 195 -0.18 -1.78 -25.87
CA MET A 195 -1.39 -1.64 -25.06
C MET A 195 -1.09 -0.99 -23.71
N ALA A 196 -0.04 -1.39 -23.02
CA ALA A 196 0.34 -0.79 -21.73
C ALA A 196 0.69 0.69 -21.89
N GLU A 197 1.54 1.04 -22.86
CA GLU A 197 1.97 2.40 -23.14
C GLU A 197 0.78 3.31 -23.60
N THR A 198 0.01 2.85 -24.60
CA THR A 198 -1.09 3.66 -25.12
C THR A 198 -2.21 3.83 -24.09
N THR A 199 -2.51 2.79 -23.31
CA THR A 199 -3.51 2.89 -22.23
C THR A 199 -3.04 3.86 -21.15
N ALA A 200 -1.77 3.81 -20.77
CA ALA A 200 -1.21 4.75 -19.78
C ALA A 200 -1.31 6.21 -20.28
N ALA A 201 -0.98 6.44 -21.56
CA ALA A 201 -1.11 7.77 -22.15
C ALA A 201 -2.58 8.26 -22.17
N ARG A 202 -3.54 7.38 -22.50
CA ARG A 202 -4.98 7.72 -22.49
C ARG A 202 -5.53 7.99 -21.09
N LEU A 203 -4.97 7.33 -20.06
CA LEU A 203 -5.37 7.49 -18.66
C LEU A 203 -4.53 8.54 -17.92
N GLU A 204 -3.62 9.24 -18.62
CA GLU A 204 -2.72 10.25 -18.05
C GLU A 204 -1.94 9.72 -16.83
N THR A 205 -1.39 8.51 -16.98
CA THR A 205 -0.65 7.82 -15.93
C THR A 205 0.66 7.21 -16.46
N VAL A 206 1.38 6.50 -15.60
CA VAL A 206 2.64 5.83 -15.91
C VAL A 206 2.42 4.35 -16.24
N TRP A 207 3.41 3.74 -16.90
CA TRP A 207 3.44 2.31 -17.17
C TRP A 207 4.79 1.70 -16.80
N ALA A 208 4.76 0.43 -16.42
CA ALA A 208 5.93 -0.37 -16.08
C ALA A 208 6.32 -1.21 -17.29
N ALA A 209 7.45 -0.87 -17.90
CA ALA A 209 8.02 -1.61 -19.02
C ALA A 209 8.55 -2.98 -18.59
N GLU A 210 8.60 -3.94 -19.51
CA GLU A 210 9.12 -5.28 -19.30
C GLU A 210 10.64 -5.28 -19.01
N TYR A 211 11.04 -5.60 -17.78
CA TYR A 211 12.46 -5.65 -17.40
C TYR A 211 13.20 -6.80 -18.07
N GLY A 212 12.54 -7.93 -18.32
CA GLY A 212 13.13 -9.08 -18.97
C GLY A 212 13.74 -8.77 -20.34
N ARG A 213 13.11 -7.91 -21.11
CA ARG A 213 13.62 -7.44 -22.41
C ARG A 213 14.88 -6.60 -22.25
N GLU A 214 14.91 -5.70 -21.27
CA GLU A 214 16.09 -4.87 -20.98
C GLU A 214 17.28 -5.74 -20.61
N LEU A 215 17.12 -6.67 -19.68
CA LEU A 215 18.16 -7.58 -19.24
C LEU A 215 18.66 -8.48 -20.39
N TRP A 216 17.74 -8.96 -21.25
CA TRP A 216 18.10 -9.75 -22.41
C TRP A 216 19.03 -8.97 -23.37
N VAL A 217 18.72 -7.70 -23.62
CA VAL A 217 19.57 -6.81 -24.45
C VAL A 217 20.92 -6.56 -23.76
N GLU A 218 20.92 -6.23 -22.47
CA GLU A 218 22.14 -6.01 -21.67
C GLU A 218 23.11 -7.20 -21.70
N GLN A 219 22.55 -8.41 -21.69
CA GLN A 219 23.33 -9.67 -21.70
C GLN A 219 23.63 -10.22 -23.10
N GLY A 220 23.43 -9.41 -24.15
CA GLY A 220 23.74 -9.82 -25.52
C GLY A 220 22.87 -10.97 -26.03
N GLY A 221 21.61 -11.03 -25.60
CA GLY A 221 20.63 -11.99 -26.12
C GLY A 221 20.63 -13.35 -25.44
N ARG A 222 21.19 -13.46 -24.23
CA ARG A 222 21.25 -14.72 -23.47
C ARG A 222 20.78 -14.49 -22.04
N LEU A 223 19.87 -15.36 -21.59
CA LEU A 223 19.40 -15.39 -20.21
C LEU A 223 19.61 -16.77 -19.62
N GLY A 224 20.17 -16.83 -18.41
CA GLY A 224 20.33 -18.07 -17.65
C GLY A 224 19.15 -18.30 -16.70
N TYR A 225 19.10 -19.48 -16.10
CA TYR A 225 18.06 -19.86 -15.15
C TYR A 225 17.94 -18.88 -13.97
N ALA A 226 19.08 -18.45 -13.39
CA ALA A 226 19.09 -17.49 -12.28
C ALA A 226 18.56 -16.10 -12.67
N ASP A 227 18.66 -15.71 -13.95
CA ASP A 227 18.12 -14.44 -14.43
C ASP A 227 16.59 -14.39 -14.35
N MET A 228 15.89 -15.53 -14.36
CA MET A 228 14.44 -15.58 -14.26
C MET A 228 13.95 -15.02 -12.91
N VAL A 229 14.62 -15.39 -11.83
CA VAL A 229 14.31 -14.81 -10.50
C VAL A 229 14.65 -13.33 -10.45
N ARG A 230 15.81 -12.94 -10.98
CA ARG A 230 16.25 -11.54 -11.07
C ARG A 230 15.23 -10.67 -11.83
N ILE A 231 14.71 -11.18 -12.96
CA ILE A 231 13.68 -10.48 -13.75
C ILE A 231 12.40 -10.31 -12.93
N GLY A 232 11.94 -11.38 -12.26
CA GLY A 232 10.74 -11.33 -11.44
C GLY A 232 10.84 -10.30 -10.31
N VAL A 233 11.96 -10.26 -9.60
CA VAL A 233 12.22 -9.29 -8.52
C VAL A 233 12.24 -7.87 -9.08
N ALA A 234 13.06 -7.61 -10.09
CA ALA A 234 13.22 -6.26 -10.66
C ALA A 234 11.92 -5.72 -11.27
N GLN A 235 11.11 -6.59 -11.88
CA GLN A 235 9.78 -6.21 -12.41
C GLN A 235 8.86 -5.78 -11.27
N GLN A 236 8.76 -6.53 -10.18
CA GLN A 236 7.92 -6.18 -9.03
C GLN A 236 8.39 -4.88 -8.34
N GLU A 237 9.69 -4.71 -8.15
CA GLU A 237 10.25 -3.47 -7.59
C GLU A 237 9.97 -2.25 -8.48
N ARG A 238 10.05 -2.42 -9.81
CA ARG A 238 9.68 -1.39 -10.79
C ARG A 238 8.22 -1.00 -10.65
N GLU A 239 7.32 -1.96 -10.61
CA GLU A 239 5.89 -1.73 -10.43
C GLU A 239 5.58 -1.02 -9.11
N ASP A 240 6.17 -1.46 -7.99
CA ASP A 240 5.97 -0.86 -6.67
C ASP A 240 6.49 0.59 -6.61
N ARG A 241 7.61 0.87 -7.28
CA ARG A 241 8.14 2.25 -7.41
C ARG A 241 7.23 3.13 -8.26
N LEU A 242 6.80 2.65 -9.44
CA LEU A 242 5.96 3.41 -10.35
C LEU A 242 4.54 3.62 -9.82
N ARG A 243 4.03 2.70 -8.99
CA ARG A 243 2.74 2.84 -8.33
C ARG A 243 2.64 4.11 -7.49
N ARG A 244 3.77 4.57 -6.90
CA ARG A 244 3.83 5.84 -6.16
C ARG A 244 3.77 7.09 -7.06
N GLN A 245 4.02 6.95 -8.36
CA GLN A 245 3.98 8.01 -9.37
C GLN A 245 2.68 7.98 -10.19
N ALA A 246 1.97 6.87 -10.15
CA ALA A 246 0.78 6.62 -10.94
C ALA A 246 -0.38 7.54 -10.54
N CYS A 247 -1.28 7.77 -11.50
CA CYS A 247 -2.53 8.47 -11.28
C CYS A 247 -3.69 7.50 -11.49
N ARG A 248 -4.32 7.06 -10.38
CA ARG A 248 -5.45 6.11 -10.35
C ARG A 248 -5.13 4.71 -10.86
N TYR A 249 -4.37 4.58 -11.95
CA TYR A 249 -4.00 3.32 -12.59
C TYR A 249 -2.50 3.22 -12.82
N LEU A 250 -1.94 2.02 -12.68
CA LEU A 250 -0.61 1.65 -13.18
C LEU A 250 -0.78 0.60 -14.27
N CYS A 251 -0.31 0.88 -15.48
CA CYS A 251 -0.27 -0.10 -16.56
C CYS A 251 1.02 -0.92 -16.45
N CYS A 252 0.92 -2.24 -16.42
CA CYS A 252 2.06 -3.16 -16.34
C CYS A 252 2.19 -3.93 -17.65
N ASP A 253 3.32 -3.74 -18.35
CA ASP A 253 3.70 -4.57 -19.49
C ASP A 253 4.26 -5.87 -18.95
N THR A 254 3.46 -6.90 -19.00
CA THR A 254 3.71 -8.23 -18.43
C THR A 254 3.59 -8.33 -16.89
N SER A 255 3.99 -9.48 -16.37
CA SER A 255 4.11 -9.79 -14.95
C SER A 255 5.09 -10.95 -14.75
N ALA A 256 5.34 -11.36 -13.50
CA ALA A 256 6.13 -12.54 -13.18
C ALA A 256 5.58 -13.85 -13.83
N LEU A 257 4.28 -13.89 -14.18
CA LEU A 257 3.70 -14.99 -14.98
C LEU A 257 4.37 -15.13 -16.34
N THR A 258 4.73 -14.03 -17.00
CA THR A 258 5.46 -14.05 -18.26
C THR A 258 6.84 -14.67 -18.09
N THR A 259 7.57 -14.26 -17.07
CA THR A 259 8.89 -14.83 -16.75
C THR A 259 8.80 -16.30 -16.39
N LEU A 260 7.74 -16.70 -15.67
CA LEU A 260 7.45 -18.10 -15.35
C LEU A 260 7.24 -18.96 -16.62
N SER A 261 6.48 -18.42 -17.61
CA SER A 261 6.30 -19.08 -18.92
C SER A 261 7.62 -19.30 -19.62
N TYR A 262 8.49 -18.28 -19.65
CA TYR A 262 9.83 -18.40 -20.25
C TYR A 262 10.74 -19.38 -19.49
N SER A 263 10.73 -19.37 -18.16
CA SER A 263 11.52 -20.29 -17.35
C SER A 263 11.18 -21.75 -17.67
N ARG A 264 9.89 -22.07 -17.68
CA ARG A 264 9.42 -23.43 -17.99
C ARG A 264 9.72 -23.85 -19.44
N GLU A 265 9.60 -22.93 -20.39
CA GLU A 265 9.90 -23.24 -21.80
C GLU A 265 11.40 -23.39 -22.06
N MET A 266 12.25 -22.59 -21.41
CA MET A 266 13.70 -22.60 -21.67
C MET A 266 14.45 -23.68 -20.88
N PHE A 267 14.01 -23.93 -19.66
CA PHE A 267 14.73 -24.77 -18.70
C PHE A 267 13.94 -26.01 -18.24
N GLY A 268 12.66 -26.13 -18.63
CA GLY A 268 11.77 -27.21 -18.20
C GLY A 268 11.25 -27.07 -16.78
N GLU A 269 11.73 -26.05 -16.02
CA GLU A 269 11.38 -25.83 -14.61
C GLU A 269 11.37 -24.35 -14.27
N ALA A 270 10.93 -24.02 -13.06
CA ALA A 270 10.98 -22.66 -12.51
C ALA A 270 11.38 -22.69 -11.03
N ASP A 271 12.10 -21.67 -10.62
CA ASP A 271 12.47 -21.47 -9.22
C ASP A 271 11.22 -21.22 -8.33
N PRO A 272 11.13 -21.83 -7.14
CA PRO A 272 10.02 -21.60 -6.22
C PRO A 272 9.81 -20.12 -5.84
N ALA A 273 10.86 -19.30 -5.87
CA ALA A 273 10.71 -17.86 -5.64
C ALA A 273 9.96 -17.19 -6.80
N LEU A 274 10.23 -17.57 -8.05
CA LEU A 274 9.51 -17.08 -9.22
C LEU A 274 8.05 -17.54 -9.22
N GLU A 275 7.78 -18.78 -8.80
CA GLU A 275 6.41 -19.29 -8.64
C GLU A 275 5.61 -18.44 -7.65
N ARG A 276 6.20 -18.11 -6.48
CA ARG A 276 5.57 -17.20 -5.50
C ARG A 276 5.37 -15.79 -6.06
N MET A 277 6.32 -15.24 -6.80
CA MET A 277 6.16 -13.93 -7.44
C MET A 277 5.03 -13.93 -8.47
N ALA A 278 4.82 -15.05 -9.16
CA ALA A 278 3.72 -15.22 -10.12
C ALA A 278 2.34 -15.34 -9.46
N GLU A 279 2.24 -15.42 -8.13
CA GLU A 279 0.98 -15.34 -7.37
C GLU A 279 0.49 -13.90 -7.19
N ARG A 280 1.32 -12.88 -7.51
CA ARG A 280 0.92 -11.46 -7.44
C ARG A 280 -0.36 -11.23 -8.21
N ARG A 281 -1.36 -10.63 -7.52
CA ARG A 281 -2.64 -10.28 -8.13
C ARG A 281 -2.61 -8.87 -8.68
N TYR A 282 -3.32 -8.69 -9.79
CA TYR A 282 -3.57 -7.39 -10.43
C TYR A 282 -5.07 -7.13 -10.41
N ASP A 283 -5.46 -5.85 -10.29
CA ASP A 283 -6.87 -5.47 -10.21
C ASP A 283 -7.61 -5.76 -11.53
N HIS A 284 -6.92 -5.60 -12.65
CA HIS A 284 -7.42 -5.94 -13.98
C HIS A 284 -6.34 -6.68 -14.78
N VAL A 285 -6.71 -7.79 -15.39
CA VAL A 285 -5.85 -8.56 -16.29
C VAL A 285 -6.44 -8.54 -17.70
N PHE A 286 -5.61 -8.16 -18.68
CA PHE A 286 -5.94 -8.13 -20.08
C PHE A 286 -5.04 -9.10 -20.84
N LEU A 287 -5.62 -10.06 -21.56
CA LEU A 287 -4.89 -11.00 -22.38
C LEU A 287 -4.95 -10.57 -23.84
N CYS A 288 -3.82 -10.18 -24.42
CA CYS A 288 -3.70 -9.79 -25.80
C CYS A 288 -3.72 -11.02 -26.72
N ALA A 289 -4.73 -11.14 -27.58
CA ALA A 289 -4.82 -12.22 -28.55
C ALA A 289 -3.74 -12.07 -29.65
N PRO A 290 -3.22 -13.19 -30.18
CA PRO A 290 -2.24 -13.19 -31.28
C PRO A 290 -2.93 -13.15 -32.67
N ASP A 291 -3.87 -12.22 -32.86
CA ASP A 291 -4.78 -12.16 -33.99
C ASP A 291 -4.38 -11.20 -35.13
N PHE A 292 -3.12 -10.75 -35.14
CA PHE A 292 -2.52 -9.98 -36.21
C PHE A 292 -1.15 -10.51 -36.63
N ALA A 293 -0.62 -9.99 -37.73
CA ALA A 293 0.63 -10.47 -38.32
C ALA A 293 1.76 -10.47 -37.27
N PHE A 294 2.53 -11.57 -37.26
CA PHE A 294 3.72 -11.65 -36.45
C PHE A 294 4.81 -10.71 -37.02
N VAL A 295 5.36 -9.86 -36.18
CA VAL A 295 6.46 -8.96 -36.56
C VAL A 295 7.72 -9.41 -35.86
N GLN A 296 8.74 -9.83 -36.62
CA GLN A 296 10.06 -10.17 -36.10
C GLN A 296 10.90 -8.90 -35.88
N ASP A 297 11.40 -8.70 -34.68
CA ASP A 297 12.26 -7.57 -34.30
C ASP A 297 13.68 -7.99 -33.87
N GLY A 298 14.03 -9.25 -34.11
CA GLY A 298 15.31 -9.83 -33.76
C GLY A 298 15.40 -10.35 -32.32
N THR A 299 14.40 -10.06 -31.49
CA THR A 299 14.32 -10.53 -30.09
C THR A 299 13.31 -11.66 -29.89
N ARG A 300 12.45 -11.89 -30.86
CA ARG A 300 11.30 -12.81 -30.82
C ARG A 300 11.67 -14.17 -31.39
N ARG A 301 11.02 -15.20 -30.85
CA ARG A 301 11.08 -16.55 -31.36
C ARG A 301 10.16 -16.73 -32.58
N GLU A 302 9.79 -17.95 -32.89
CA GLU A 302 8.96 -18.29 -34.03
C GLU A 302 7.46 -18.02 -33.78
N PRO A 303 6.63 -17.81 -34.84
CA PRO A 303 5.19 -17.60 -34.72
C PRO A 303 4.47 -18.69 -33.92
N GLU A 304 4.90 -19.95 -34.04
CA GLU A 304 4.33 -21.10 -33.32
C GLU A 304 4.56 -20.97 -31.82
N PHE A 305 5.68 -20.38 -31.38
CA PHE A 305 5.95 -20.10 -29.98
C PHE A 305 4.93 -19.11 -29.41
N ARG A 306 4.57 -18.04 -30.16
CA ARG A 306 3.52 -17.10 -29.76
C ARG A 306 2.19 -17.79 -29.47
N GLN A 307 1.79 -18.75 -30.33
CA GLN A 307 0.52 -19.47 -30.13
C GLN A 307 0.61 -20.42 -28.93
N ARG A 308 1.76 -21.10 -28.72
CA ARG A 308 1.96 -21.93 -27.52
C ARG A 308 1.89 -21.10 -26.24
N GLN A 309 2.51 -19.91 -26.23
CA GLN A 309 2.42 -19.00 -25.10
C GLN A 309 0.97 -18.56 -24.84
N HIS A 310 0.21 -18.22 -25.88
CA HIS A 310 -1.18 -17.82 -25.72
C HIS A 310 -2.00 -18.94 -25.09
N ASN A 311 -1.88 -20.14 -25.58
CA ASN A 311 -2.57 -21.32 -25.02
C ASN A 311 -2.14 -21.59 -23.57
N TRP A 312 -0.86 -21.40 -23.27
CA TRP A 312 -0.34 -21.51 -21.91
C TRP A 312 -0.98 -20.48 -20.97
N TYR A 313 -1.10 -19.19 -21.41
CA TYR A 313 -1.80 -18.18 -20.60
C TYR A 313 -3.25 -18.52 -20.33
N LEU A 314 -3.99 -18.99 -21.34
CA LEU A 314 -5.38 -19.42 -21.15
C LEU A 314 -5.49 -20.51 -20.07
N ALA A 315 -4.64 -21.53 -20.16
CA ALA A 315 -4.62 -22.62 -19.18
C ALA A 315 -4.19 -22.16 -17.79
N GLU A 316 -3.14 -21.34 -17.70
CA GLU A 316 -2.57 -20.91 -16.43
C GLU A 316 -3.48 -19.91 -15.70
N LEU A 317 -4.13 -18.98 -16.43
CA LEU A 317 -5.10 -18.05 -15.85
C LEU A 317 -6.34 -18.80 -15.33
N ALA A 318 -6.81 -19.81 -16.07
CA ALA A 318 -7.90 -20.67 -15.61
C ALA A 318 -7.51 -21.49 -14.37
N ARG A 319 -6.31 -22.11 -14.36
CA ARG A 319 -5.80 -22.89 -13.21
C ARG A 319 -5.66 -22.03 -11.95
N ARG A 320 -5.30 -20.75 -12.09
CA ARG A 320 -5.12 -19.81 -10.97
C ARG A 320 -6.39 -19.05 -10.61
N GLU A 321 -7.50 -19.32 -11.32
CA GLU A 321 -8.78 -18.60 -11.16
C GLU A 321 -8.60 -17.08 -11.27
N ILE A 322 -7.77 -16.63 -12.23
CA ILE A 322 -7.54 -15.21 -12.50
C ILE A 322 -8.51 -14.76 -13.58
N PRO A 323 -9.48 -13.87 -13.26
CA PRO A 323 -10.36 -13.29 -14.27
C PRO A 323 -9.57 -12.39 -15.21
N TYR A 324 -9.86 -12.46 -16.50
CA TYR A 324 -9.22 -11.63 -17.50
C TYR A 324 -10.21 -11.17 -18.59
N VAL A 325 -9.82 -10.14 -19.32
CA VAL A 325 -10.51 -9.68 -20.54
C VAL A 325 -9.64 -10.00 -21.74
N LEU A 326 -10.17 -10.74 -22.71
CA LEU A 326 -9.47 -11.00 -23.96
C LEU A 326 -9.53 -9.75 -24.85
N LEU A 327 -8.36 -9.29 -25.31
CA LEU A 327 -8.22 -8.16 -26.23
C LEU A 327 -7.98 -8.65 -27.65
N GLU A 328 -8.96 -8.43 -28.52
CA GLU A 328 -8.96 -8.87 -29.92
C GLU A 328 -9.14 -7.70 -30.90
N GLY A 329 -8.72 -7.91 -32.13
CA GLY A 329 -8.87 -6.96 -33.22
C GLY A 329 -7.83 -5.83 -33.21
N PRO A 330 -8.09 -4.75 -33.94
CA PRO A 330 -7.16 -3.64 -34.07
C PRO A 330 -6.96 -2.88 -32.75
N GLN A 331 -5.83 -2.18 -32.63
CA GLN A 331 -5.42 -1.47 -31.40
C GLN A 331 -6.51 -0.57 -30.82
N LEU A 332 -7.21 0.20 -31.65
CA LEU A 332 -8.28 1.11 -31.16
C LEU A 332 -9.40 0.34 -30.47
N ARG A 333 -9.85 -0.76 -31.04
CA ARG A 333 -10.88 -1.61 -30.42
C ARG A 333 -10.41 -2.18 -29.07
N ARG A 334 -9.15 -2.60 -28.99
CA ARG A 334 -8.58 -3.12 -27.74
C ARG A 334 -8.53 -2.05 -26.66
N ILE A 335 -8.15 -0.81 -27.00
CA ILE A 335 -8.16 0.32 -26.08
C ILE A 335 -9.58 0.62 -25.62
N ASP A 336 -10.55 0.68 -26.53
CA ASP A 336 -11.95 0.91 -26.18
C ASP A 336 -12.46 -0.17 -25.21
N THR A 337 -12.10 -1.43 -25.44
CA THR A 337 -12.43 -2.54 -24.53
C THR A 337 -11.85 -2.33 -23.14
N VAL A 338 -10.58 -1.88 -23.04
CA VAL A 338 -9.95 -1.55 -21.75
C VAL A 338 -10.70 -0.40 -21.07
N LEU A 339 -10.96 0.70 -21.78
CA LEU A 339 -11.63 1.88 -21.20
C LEU A 339 -13.06 1.54 -20.75
N GLN A 340 -13.82 0.79 -21.53
CA GLN A 340 -15.15 0.29 -21.15
C GLN A 340 -15.10 -0.55 -19.87
N ARG A 341 -14.10 -1.45 -19.75
CA ARG A 341 -13.92 -2.25 -18.53
C ARG A 341 -13.66 -1.40 -17.30
N LEU A 342 -13.02 -0.25 -17.46
CA LEU A 342 -12.72 0.71 -16.37
C LEU A 342 -13.86 1.72 -16.12
N GLY A 343 -14.95 1.68 -16.89
CA GLY A 343 -16.05 2.65 -16.80
C GLY A 343 -15.67 4.05 -17.29
N ARG A 344 -14.82 4.11 -18.32
CA ARG A 344 -14.27 5.35 -18.89
C ARG A 344 -14.76 5.57 -20.32
#